data_2a18e86e6733942d5ac8018b18df517f
#
_entry.id   2a18e86e6733942d5ac8018b18df517f
#
_cell.length_a   1.000
_cell.length_b   1.000
_cell.length_c   1.000
_cell.angle_alpha   90.00
_cell.angle_beta   90.00
_cell.angle_gamma   90.00
#
_symmetry.space_group_name_H-M   'P 1'
#
loop_
_entity.id
_entity.type
_entity.pdbx_description
1 polymer ?
#
loop_
_entity_poly.entity_id
_entity_poly.type
_entity_poly.pdbx_seq_one_letter_code
_entity_poly.pdbx_strand_id
1 'polypeptide(L)'
;GTRAFTKKYGRKQIIGRVQTPTLAIICSRYLENKAFKPATYFRLKLSTAKEGTEFTVLSTEKFDGREKAEAARAEVIGVRTVRVVNVERKEAREQPPLLYDLTTLQKEANSRYGFSAEKTLDIAQSLYEKKFITYPRTGSRYISEDVAEEIPALIGNMTRYPRFAEYAGRMDTASLSRRSVDNEKIADHHALLPTENLPSELDADHRIVYEMVAGRMLETFSGACVKENTSLTLQSAGHDFTARGSIMVETGWRAVLNEPVEEKEEDMTLLPDIVQGDELPVKGCGTEQKQTRPRPLHTESSLLAAMETAGRELSD
;
A
#
# COMPACT_ATOMS: atom_id res chain seq x y z
N GLY A 1 -34.18 13.42 -13.83
CA GLY A 1 -32.90 13.11 -14.47
C GLY A 1 -33.08 12.65 -15.92
N THR A 2 -33.13 11.35 -16.18
CA THR A 2 -33.18 10.74 -17.53
C THR A 2 -34.22 11.39 -18.46
N ARG A 3 -35.48 11.57 -17.97
CA ARG A 3 -36.57 12.16 -18.78
C ARG A 3 -36.28 13.60 -19.22
N ALA A 4 -35.71 14.43 -18.36
CA ALA A 4 -35.37 15.82 -18.65
C ALA A 4 -34.23 15.91 -19.70
N PHE A 5 -33.20 15.08 -19.55
CA PHE A 5 -32.09 15.02 -20.52
C PHE A 5 -32.51 14.45 -21.86
N THR A 6 -33.35 13.40 -21.88
CA THR A 6 -33.91 12.85 -23.11
C THR A 6 -34.70 13.93 -23.87
N LYS A 7 -35.51 14.71 -23.15
CA LYS A 7 -36.29 15.82 -23.74
C LYS A 7 -35.39 16.94 -24.27
N LYS A 8 -34.28 17.25 -23.56
CA LYS A 8 -33.35 18.31 -23.98
C LYS A 8 -32.52 17.94 -25.19
N TYR A 9 -32.05 16.69 -25.31
CA TYR A 9 -31.10 16.25 -26.33
C TYR A 9 -31.73 15.39 -27.44
N GLY A 10 -33.07 15.18 -27.44
CA GLY A 10 -33.81 14.50 -28.48
C GLY A 10 -33.56 13.00 -28.65
N ARG A 11 -32.72 12.39 -27.79
CA ARG A 11 -32.43 10.96 -27.76
C ARG A 11 -32.41 10.43 -26.35
N LYS A 12 -32.74 9.15 -26.15
CA LYS A 12 -32.76 8.52 -24.84
C LYS A 12 -31.37 8.60 -24.20
N GLN A 13 -31.28 9.29 -23.08
CA GLN A 13 -30.10 9.39 -22.24
C GLN A 13 -30.34 8.61 -20.95
N ILE A 14 -29.50 7.64 -20.65
CA ILE A 14 -29.59 6.87 -19.41
C ILE A 14 -28.72 7.59 -18.37
N ILE A 15 -29.34 8.04 -17.28
CA ILE A 15 -28.67 8.65 -16.13
C ILE A 15 -28.92 7.74 -14.93
N GLY A 16 -27.87 7.09 -14.45
CA GLY A 16 -27.90 6.25 -13.25
C GLY A 16 -27.27 6.97 -12.06
N ARG A 17 -27.72 6.67 -10.84
CA ARG A 17 -27.13 7.23 -9.61
C ARG A 17 -25.69 6.79 -9.36
N VAL A 18 -25.30 5.64 -9.91
CA VAL A 18 -23.93 5.09 -9.81
C VAL A 18 -23.17 5.27 -11.12
N GLN A 19 -23.74 4.84 -12.24
CA GLN A 19 -23.07 4.84 -13.54
C GLN A 19 -22.58 6.22 -13.99
N THR A 20 -23.41 7.26 -13.82
CA THR A 20 -23.06 8.61 -14.27
C THR A 20 -21.91 9.22 -13.47
N PRO A 21 -21.91 9.22 -12.13
CA PRO A 21 -20.75 9.69 -11.38
C PRO A 21 -19.50 8.84 -11.57
N THR A 22 -19.63 7.51 -11.69
CA THR A 22 -18.49 6.64 -12.01
C THR A 22 -17.85 7.03 -13.34
N LEU A 23 -18.67 7.22 -14.38
CA LEU A 23 -18.17 7.68 -15.68
C LEU A 23 -17.51 9.06 -15.59
N ALA A 24 -18.07 9.97 -14.80
CA ALA A 24 -17.51 11.30 -14.58
C ALA A 24 -16.10 11.22 -13.92
N ILE A 25 -15.91 10.37 -12.93
CA ILE A 25 -14.61 10.14 -12.29
C ILE A 25 -13.58 9.65 -13.33
N ILE A 26 -13.96 8.66 -14.14
CA ILE A 26 -13.07 8.10 -15.18
C ILE A 26 -12.70 9.17 -16.22
N CYS A 27 -13.71 9.92 -16.72
CA CYS A 27 -13.49 10.96 -17.72
C CYS A 27 -12.63 12.11 -17.18
N SER A 28 -12.86 12.54 -15.94
CA SER A 28 -12.06 13.58 -15.29
C SER A 28 -10.59 13.18 -15.20
N ARG A 29 -10.30 11.97 -14.73
CA ARG A 29 -8.93 11.44 -14.65
C ARG A 29 -8.29 11.30 -16.03
N TYR A 30 -9.06 10.86 -17.04
CA TYR A 30 -8.56 10.75 -18.41
C TYR A 30 -8.19 12.13 -18.99
N LEU A 31 -9.04 13.13 -18.80
CA LEU A 31 -8.78 14.50 -19.28
C LEU A 31 -7.59 15.14 -18.55
N GLU A 32 -7.49 14.97 -17.24
CA GLU A 32 -6.34 15.41 -16.44
C GLU A 32 -5.03 14.77 -16.97
N ASN A 33 -5.03 13.46 -17.14
CA ASN A 33 -3.87 12.72 -17.65
C ASN A 33 -3.49 13.17 -19.06
N LYS A 34 -4.46 13.32 -19.96
CA LYS A 34 -4.24 13.76 -21.34
C LYS A 34 -3.76 15.21 -21.46
N ALA A 35 -4.23 16.09 -20.56
CA ALA A 35 -3.83 17.50 -20.57
C ALA A 35 -2.47 17.74 -19.89
N PHE A 36 -1.94 16.74 -19.19
CA PHE A 36 -0.69 16.86 -18.45
C PHE A 36 0.49 17.07 -19.40
N LYS A 37 1.33 18.04 -19.07
CA LYS A 37 2.58 18.32 -19.79
C LYS A 37 3.75 17.93 -18.89
N PRO A 38 4.52 16.88 -19.23
CA PRO A 38 5.69 16.50 -18.47
C PRO A 38 6.72 17.63 -18.40
N ALA A 39 7.20 17.95 -17.22
CA ALA A 39 8.34 18.83 -17.00
C ALA A 39 9.58 17.98 -16.69
N THR A 40 10.66 18.26 -17.39
CA THR A 40 11.97 17.64 -17.14
C THR A 40 12.69 18.42 -16.07
N TYR A 41 13.30 17.69 -15.13
CA TYR A 41 14.19 18.27 -14.12
C TYR A 41 15.37 17.32 -13.87
N PHE A 42 16.41 17.85 -13.23
CA PHE A 42 17.61 17.09 -12.89
C PHE A 42 17.78 17.06 -11.37
N ARG A 43 18.33 15.98 -10.85
CA ARG A 43 18.79 15.85 -9.48
C ARG A 43 20.22 15.34 -9.48
N LEU A 44 20.97 15.68 -8.44
CA LEU A 44 22.27 15.08 -8.20
C LEU A 44 22.10 13.79 -7.43
N LYS A 45 22.78 12.74 -7.86
CA LYS A 45 22.91 11.46 -7.18
C LYS A 45 24.35 11.32 -6.72
N LEU A 46 24.57 11.46 -5.41
CA LEU A 46 25.87 11.39 -4.79
C LEU A 46 26.06 9.99 -4.18
N SER A 47 27.19 9.34 -4.51
CA SER A 47 27.59 8.09 -3.89
C SER A 47 28.63 8.37 -2.81
N THR A 48 28.44 7.78 -1.64
CA THR A 48 29.28 7.90 -0.47
C THR A 48 29.43 6.56 0.23
N ALA A 49 30.31 6.47 1.23
CA ALA A 49 30.50 5.25 2.00
C ALA A 49 30.85 5.56 3.45
N LYS A 50 30.45 4.67 4.35
CA LYS A 50 30.92 4.61 5.74
C LYS A 50 31.26 3.17 6.11
N GLU A 51 32.46 2.95 6.67
CA GLU A 51 32.93 1.64 7.14
C GLU A 51 32.80 0.52 6.09
N GLY A 52 33.05 0.87 4.81
CA GLY A 52 32.98 -0.09 3.70
C GLY A 52 31.58 -0.29 3.10
N THR A 53 30.51 0.24 3.72
CA THR A 53 29.16 0.19 3.17
C THR A 53 28.90 1.41 2.31
N GLU A 54 28.69 1.20 1.01
CA GLU A 54 28.36 2.25 0.06
C GLU A 54 26.85 2.50 0.01
N PHE A 55 26.46 3.76 -0.08
CA PHE A 55 25.08 4.16 -0.26
C PHE A 55 24.97 5.43 -1.11
N THR A 56 23.76 5.72 -1.60
CA THR A 56 23.51 6.88 -2.45
C THR A 56 22.55 7.85 -1.79
N VAL A 57 22.74 9.13 -2.02
CA VAL A 57 21.89 10.21 -1.55
C VAL A 57 21.49 11.10 -2.72
N LEU A 58 20.28 11.66 -2.69
CA LEU A 58 19.75 12.51 -3.75
C LEU A 58 19.67 13.96 -3.30
N SER A 59 19.98 14.90 -4.20
CA SER A 59 19.80 16.32 -3.91
C SER A 59 18.34 16.63 -3.60
N THR A 60 18.10 17.50 -2.62
CA THR A 60 16.74 18.03 -2.33
C THR A 60 16.31 18.97 -3.44
N GLU A 61 17.25 19.72 -3.97
CA GLU A 61 17.04 20.64 -5.09
C GLU A 61 16.75 19.88 -6.39
N LYS A 62 15.82 20.45 -7.17
CA LYS A 62 15.49 20.03 -8.52
C LYS A 62 15.96 21.13 -9.48
N PHE A 63 16.91 20.80 -10.33
CA PHE A 63 17.45 21.72 -11.31
C PHE A 63 16.57 21.71 -12.58
N ASP A 64 16.19 22.88 -13.06
CA ASP A 64 15.35 23.07 -14.26
C ASP A 64 16.14 22.92 -15.58
N GLY A 65 17.47 22.80 -15.50
CA GLY A 65 18.35 22.67 -16.65
C GLY A 65 19.59 21.79 -16.35
N ARG A 66 20.07 21.10 -17.39
CA ARG A 66 21.23 20.23 -17.29
C ARG A 66 22.50 21.00 -16.92
N GLU A 67 22.68 22.20 -17.48
CA GLU A 67 23.87 23.04 -17.22
C GLU A 67 23.97 23.39 -15.73
N LYS A 68 22.86 23.78 -15.10
CA LYS A 68 22.85 24.07 -13.66
C LYS A 68 23.17 22.85 -12.81
N ALA A 69 22.61 21.69 -13.18
CA ALA A 69 22.91 20.44 -12.49
C ALA A 69 24.37 20.03 -12.63
N GLU A 70 24.97 20.21 -13.82
CA GLU A 70 26.38 19.88 -14.03
C GLU A 70 27.32 20.86 -13.31
N ALA A 71 26.97 22.14 -13.21
CA ALA A 71 27.71 23.11 -12.41
C ALA A 71 27.72 22.71 -10.93
N ALA A 72 26.55 22.45 -10.36
CA ALA A 72 26.42 22.00 -8.97
C ALA A 72 27.15 20.66 -8.72
N ARG A 73 27.10 19.74 -9.68
CA ARG A 73 27.84 18.48 -9.62
C ARG A 73 29.37 18.73 -9.54
N ALA A 74 29.86 19.65 -10.34
CA ALA A 74 31.29 19.98 -10.35
C ALA A 74 31.76 20.56 -9.00
N GLU A 75 30.95 21.41 -8.37
CA GLU A 75 31.19 21.95 -7.04
C GLU A 75 31.27 20.86 -5.98
N VAL A 76 30.30 19.92 -5.97
CA VAL A 76 30.25 18.77 -5.05
C VAL A 76 31.48 17.86 -5.21
N ILE A 77 31.89 17.55 -6.45
CA ILE A 77 33.09 16.76 -6.71
C ILE A 77 34.35 17.48 -6.25
N GLY A 78 34.42 18.81 -6.39
CA GLY A 78 35.54 19.64 -5.98
C GLY A 78 35.80 19.59 -4.47
N VAL A 79 34.76 19.55 -3.65
CA VAL A 79 34.86 19.50 -2.17
C VAL A 79 35.30 18.12 -1.67
N ARG A 80 34.99 17.04 -2.36
CA ARG A 80 35.34 15.64 -2.05
C ARG A 80 34.79 15.07 -0.75
N THR A 81 34.06 15.84 0.03
CA THR A 81 33.43 15.40 1.27
C THR A 81 31.97 15.82 1.32
N VAL A 82 31.19 15.05 2.03
CA VAL A 82 29.80 15.36 2.38
C VAL A 82 29.61 15.22 3.89
N ARG A 83 29.04 16.21 4.53
CA ARG A 83 28.83 16.23 5.97
C ARG A 83 27.41 15.86 6.31
N VAL A 84 27.22 14.99 7.31
CA VAL A 84 25.92 14.65 7.87
C VAL A 84 25.47 15.76 8.80
N VAL A 85 24.45 16.51 8.39
CA VAL A 85 23.93 17.65 9.16
C VAL A 85 22.77 17.26 10.07
N ASN A 86 22.02 16.22 9.72
CA ASN A 86 20.95 15.72 10.58
C ASN A 86 20.74 14.21 10.37
N VAL A 87 20.46 13.52 11.47
CA VAL A 87 20.04 12.11 11.50
C VAL A 87 18.80 12.02 12.35
N GLU A 88 17.69 11.63 11.76
CA GLU A 88 16.44 11.41 12.46
C GLU A 88 16.08 9.94 12.39
N ARG A 89 15.93 9.29 13.55
CA ARG A 89 15.45 7.92 13.68
C ARG A 89 14.10 7.93 14.36
N LYS A 90 13.12 7.28 13.73
CA LYS A 90 11.75 7.18 14.24
C LYS A 90 11.26 5.77 14.18
N GLU A 91 10.78 5.27 15.29
CA GLU A 91 10.01 4.04 15.33
C GLU A 91 8.63 4.29 14.71
N ALA A 92 8.26 3.46 13.76
CA ALA A 92 6.95 3.46 13.13
C ALA A 92 6.27 2.12 13.41
N ARG A 93 5.09 2.18 14.04
CA ARG A 93 4.25 1.01 14.31
C ARG A 93 3.14 0.93 13.30
N GLU A 94 3.25 -0.01 12.37
CA GLU A 94 2.21 -0.31 11.40
C GLU A 94 1.21 -1.27 12.02
N GLN A 95 0.02 -0.75 12.27
CA GLN A 95 -1.06 -1.55 12.84
C GLN A 95 -1.52 -2.64 11.84
N PRO A 96 -1.96 -3.80 12.33
CA PRO A 96 -2.56 -4.82 11.47
C PRO A 96 -3.70 -4.24 10.63
N PRO A 97 -3.88 -4.70 9.40
CA PRO A 97 -5.03 -4.29 8.59
C PRO A 97 -6.33 -4.76 9.24
N LEU A 98 -7.44 -4.08 8.98
CA LEU A 98 -8.77 -4.57 9.34
C LEU A 98 -9.14 -5.75 8.44
N LEU A 99 -10.09 -6.56 8.88
CA LEU A 99 -10.68 -7.63 8.09
C LEU A 99 -11.21 -7.10 6.74
N TYR A 100 -11.49 -7.97 5.81
CA TYR A 100 -12.10 -7.61 4.54
C TYR A 100 -13.60 -7.37 4.65
N ASP A 101 -14.06 -6.29 4.04
CA ASP A 101 -15.36 -6.22 3.36
C ASP A 101 -15.20 -6.62 1.89
N LEU A 102 -16.30 -6.69 1.15
CA LEU A 102 -16.24 -7.02 -0.28
C LEU A 102 -15.39 -6.03 -1.08
N THR A 103 -15.58 -4.73 -0.86
CA THR A 103 -14.89 -3.70 -1.64
C THR A 103 -13.38 -3.73 -1.41
N THR A 104 -12.94 -3.91 -0.16
CA THR A 104 -11.51 -4.00 0.15
C THR A 104 -10.90 -5.27 -0.43
N LEU A 105 -11.60 -6.41 -0.38
CA LEU A 105 -11.17 -7.65 -1.02
C LEU A 105 -11.01 -7.46 -2.54
N GLN A 106 -11.99 -6.85 -3.21
CA GLN A 106 -11.94 -6.57 -4.66
C GLN A 106 -10.77 -5.64 -5.03
N LYS A 107 -10.55 -4.56 -4.25
CA LYS A 107 -9.44 -3.63 -4.48
C LYS A 107 -8.09 -4.32 -4.38
N GLU A 108 -7.91 -5.14 -3.37
CA GLU A 108 -6.64 -5.83 -3.15
C GLU A 108 -6.42 -6.97 -4.14
N ALA A 109 -7.45 -7.75 -4.46
CA ALA A 109 -7.39 -8.78 -5.50
C ALA A 109 -7.06 -8.19 -6.89
N ASN A 110 -7.61 -7.02 -7.22
CA ASN A 110 -7.26 -6.30 -8.45
C ASN A 110 -5.80 -5.82 -8.42
N SER A 111 -5.38 -5.20 -7.33
CA SER A 111 -4.02 -4.65 -7.21
C SER A 111 -2.93 -5.72 -7.26
N ARG A 112 -3.16 -6.88 -6.63
CA ARG A 112 -2.16 -7.95 -6.47
C ARG A 112 -2.18 -8.98 -7.59
N TYR A 113 -3.39 -9.32 -8.06
CA TYR A 113 -3.59 -10.44 -8.99
C TYR A 113 -4.26 -10.04 -10.29
N GLY A 114 -4.65 -8.76 -10.47
CA GLY A 114 -5.33 -8.27 -11.66
C GLY A 114 -6.76 -8.80 -11.81
N PHE A 115 -7.37 -9.33 -10.76
CA PHE A 115 -8.75 -9.81 -10.81
C PHE A 115 -9.72 -8.64 -10.93
N SER A 116 -10.74 -8.77 -11.78
CA SER A 116 -11.82 -7.80 -11.81
C SER A 116 -12.68 -7.88 -10.53
N ALA A 117 -13.39 -6.81 -10.23
CA ALA A 117 -14.33 -6.79 -9.12
C ALA A 117 -15.41 -7.86 -9.26
N GLU A 118 -15.92 -8.08 -10.48
CA GLU A 118 -16.90 -9.13 -10.79
C GLU A 118 -16.30 -10.52 -10.53
N LYS A 119 -15.15 -10.83 -11.11
CA LYS A 119 -14.45 -12.11 -10.91
C LYS A 119 -14.22 -12.41 -9.42
N THR A 120 -13.76 -11.41 -8.67
CA THR A 120 -13.51 -11.56 -7.22
C THR A 120 -14.79 -11.89 -6.47
N LEU A 121 -15.90 -11.21 -6.80
CA LEU A 121 -17.20 -11.50 -6.19
C LEU A 121 -17.71 -12.89 -6.53
N ASP A 122 -17.60 -13.32 -7.79
CA ASP A 122 -18.07 -14.64 -8.23
C ASP A 122 -17.32 -15.78 -7.52
N ILE A 123 -15.99 -15.62 -7.37
CA ILE A 123 -15.16 -16.57 -6.63
C ILE A 123 -15.55 -16.59 -5.15
N ALA A 124 -15.69 -15.40 -4.52
CA ALA A 124 -16.08 -15.30 -3.12
C ALA A 124 -17.47 -15.88 -2.88
N GLN A 125 -18.40 -15.68 -3.80
CA GLN A 125 -19.75 -16.28 -3.74
C GLN A 125 -19.67 -17.82 -3.82
N SER A 126 -18.86 -18.38 -4.73
CA SER A 126 -18.62 -19.82 -4.83
C SER A 126 -18.00 -20.41 -3.56
N LEU A 127 -17.02 -19.72 -2.96
CA LEU A 127 -16.40 -20.13 -1.69
C LEU A 127 -17.41 -20.12 -0.53
N TYR A 128 -18.29 -19.14 -0.49
CA TYR A 128 -19.39 -19.08 0.49
C TYR A 128 -20.37 -20.24 0.32
N GLU A 129 -20.82 -20.53 -0.90
CA GLU A 129 -21.73 -21.62 -1.19
C GLU A 129 -21.14 -23.00 -0.81
N LYS A 130 -19.81 -23.14 -0.91
CA LYS A 130 -19.06 -24.30 -0.43
C LYS A 130 -18.80 -24.25 1.08
N LYS A 131 -19.22 -23.21 1.78
CA LYS A 131 -19.06 -23.02 3.22
C LYS A 131 -17.59 -22.88 3.65
N PHE A 132 -16.73 -22.31 2.81
CA PHE A 132 -15.31 -22.06 3.15
C PHE A 132 -15.07 -20.66 3.71
N ILE A 133 -15.93 -19.70 3.35
CA ILE A 133 -15.90 -18.34 3.91
C ILE A 133 -17.30 -17.88 4.31
N THR A 134 -17.39 -16.81 5.09
CA THR A 134 -18.66 -16.17 5.44
C THR A 134 -19.26 -15.39 4.27
N TYR A 135 -20.47 -14.85 4.42
CA TYR A 135 -21.21 -14.19 3.34
C TYR A 135 -20.43 -13.02 2.72
N PRO A 136 -20.15 -13.03 1.39
CA PRO A 136 -19.22 -12.10 0.80
C PRO A 136 -19.76 -10.68 0.57
N ARG A 137 -21.08 -10.49 0.47
CA ARG A 137 -21.67 -9.16 0.21
C ARG A 137 -21.83 -8.37 1.51
N THR A 138 -20.75 -8.12 2.19
CA THR A 138 -20.71 -7.31 3.41
C THR A 138 -19.98 -5.99 3.18
N GLY A 139 -20.46 -4.92 3.81
CA GLY A 139 -19.79 -3.61 3.86
C GLY A 139 -19.02 -3.39 5.17
N SER A 140 -19.03 -4.36 6.08
CA SER A 140 -18.35 -4.23 7.36
C SER A 140 -16.94 -4.86 7.32
N ARG A 141 -16.00 -4.22 7.98
CA ARG A 141 -14.64 -4.71 8.26
C ARG A 141 -14.45 -5.12 9.71
N TYR A 142 -15.58 -5.27 10.42
CA TYR A 142 -15.63 -5.55 11.85
C TYR A 142 -16.46 -6.80 12.12
N ILE A 143 -16.17 -7.43 13.27
CA ILE A 143 -16.90 -8.56 13.84
C ILE A 143 -17.45 -8.18 15.21
N SER A 144 -18.48 -8.91 15.66
CA SER A 144 -19.03 -8.78 17.00
C SER A 144 -18.14 -9.43 18.06
N GLU A 145 -18.41 -9.12 19.32
CA GLU A 145 -17.76 -9.80 20.45
C GLU A 145 -18.00 -11.32 20.39
N ASP A 146 -19.23 -11.76 20.10
CA ASP A 146 -19.56 -13.18 20.01
C ASP A 146 -18.74 -13.89 18.92
N VAL A 147 -18.60 -13.27 17.73
CA VAL A 147 -17.76 -13.83 16.66
C VAL A 147 -16.28 -13.79 17.02
N ALA A 148 -15.85 -12.79 17.81
CA ALA A 148 -14.46 -12.70 18.28
C ALA A 148 -14.06 -13.87 19.20
N GLU A 149 -15.01 -14.45 19.94
CA GLU A 149 -14.78 -15.65 20.76
C GLU A 149 -14.47 -16.90 19.91
N GLU A 150 -14.89 -16.93 18.65
CA GLU A 150 -14.62 -18.03 17.71
C GLU A 150 -13.22 -17.93 17.05
N ILE A 151 -12.61 -16.76 17.03
CA ILE A 151 -11.34 -16.52 16.32
C ILE A 151 -10.20 -17.46 16.77
N PRO A 152 -9.98 -17.75 18.07
CA PRO A 152 -8.96 -18.70 18.48
C PRO A 152 -9.13 -20.09 17.86
N ALA A 153 -10.38 -20.55 17.72
CA ALA A 153 -10.67 -21.85 17.09
C ALA A 153 -10.40 -21.81 15.56
N LEU A 154 -10.75 -20.69 14.89
CA LEU A 154 -10.46 -20.50 13.48
C LEU A 154 -8.95 -20.43 13.21
N ILE A 155 -8.18 -19.74 14.07
CA ILE A 155 -6.71 -19.76 13.99
C ILE A 155 -6.17 -21.17 14.18
N GLY A 156 -6.70 -21.91 15.16
CA GLY A 156 -6.35 -23.31 15.39
C GLY A 156 -6.60 -24.19 14.17
N ASN A 157 -7.68 -23.96 13.43
CA ASN A 157 -7.95 -24.66 12.16
C ASN A 157 -6.89 -24.38 11.09
N MET A 158 -6.35 -23.14 11.02
CA MET A 158 -5.31 -22.78 10.05
C MET A 158 -3.99 -23.52 10.25
N THR A 159 -3.75 -24.13 11.42
CA THR A 159 -2.58 -25.01 11.64
C THR A 159 -2.60 -26.26 10.73
N ARG A 160 -3.76 -26.61 10.18
CA ARG A 160 -3.93 -27.72 9.23
C ARG A 160 -3.90 -27.27 7.77
N TYR A 161 -3.87 -25.97 7.51
CA TYR A 161 -3.78 -25.44 6.14
C TYR A 161 -2.31 -25.14 5.80
N PRO A 162 -1.70 -25.86 4.82
CA PRO A 162 -0.24 -25.87 4.64
C PRO A 162 0.43 -24.50 4.58
N ARG A 163 -0.20 -23.56 3.88
CA ARG A 163 0.37 -22.19 3.73
C ARG A 163 0.49 -21.42 5.06
N PHE A 164 -0.44 -21.64 5.98
CA PHE A 164 -0.54 -20.88 7.22
C PHE A 164 -0.18 -21.67 8.47
N ALA A 165 0.06 -22.97 8.33
CA ALA A 165 0.26 -23.89 9.46
C ALA A 165 1.33 -23.42 10.43
N GLU A 166 2.49 -23.04 9.94
CA GLU A 166 3.62 -22.60 10.77
C GLU A 166 3.30 -21.29 11.52
N TYR A 167 2.73 -20.31 10.80
CA TYR A 167 2.41 -19.02 11.41
C TYR A 167 1.28 -19.16 12.44
N ALA A 168 0.18 -19.82 12.08
CA ALA A 168 -0.95 -20.03 12.97
C ALA A 168 -0.55 -20.80 14.25
N GLY A 169 0.36 -21.78 14.10
CA GLY A 169 0.87 -22.55 15.26
C GLY A 169 1.72 -21.76 16.24
N ARG A 170 2.22 -20.58 15.83
CA ARG A 170 3.02 -19.68 16.70
C ARG A 170 2.21 -18.54 17.28
N MET A 171 0.97 -18.32 16.82
CA MET A 171 0.15 -17.22 17.31
C MET A 171 -0.26 -17.43 18.77
N ASP A 172 -0.02 -16.40 19.59
CA ASP A 172 -0.57 -16.36 20.94
C ASP A 172 -2.05 -15.96 20.90
N THR A 173 -2.92 -16.95 21.00
CA THR A 173 -4.38 -16.73 20.97
C THR A 173 -4.94 -16.10 22.25
N ALA A 174 -4.14 -15.93 23.29
CA ALA A 174 -4.56 -15.24 24.52
C ALA A 174 -4.43 -13.70 24.40
N SER A 175 -3.63 -13.20 23.45
CA SER A 175 -3.34 -11.76 23.28
C SER A 175 -3.65 -11.25 21.87
N LEU A 176 -4.78 -11.67 21.29
CA LEU A 176 -5.18 -11.26 19.94
C LEU A 176 -5.53 -9.76 19.88
N SER A 177 -5.17 -9.13 18.77
CA SER A 177 -5.58 -7.77 18.47
C SER A 177 -7.11 -7.67 18.40
N ARG A 178 -7.70 -6.68 19.04
CA ARG A 178 -9.15 -6.45 19.02
C ARG A 178 -9.57 -5.32 18.10
N ARG A 179 -8.69 -4.89 17.20
CA ARG A 179 -8.90 -3.72 16.35
C ARG A 179 -10.09 -3.84 15.41
N SER A 180 -10.42 -5.06 14.96
CA SER A 180 -11.59 -5.36 14.12
C SER A 180 -12.81 -5.86 14.91
N VAL A 181 -12.82 -5.72 16.23
CA VAL A 181 -13.97 -6.10 17.07
C VAL A 181 -14.71 -4.84 17.47
N ASP A 182 -15.94 -4.66 16.93
CA ASP A 182 -16.75 -3.48 17.21
C ASP A 182 -18.21 -3.74 16.77
N ASN A 183 -19.09 -3.95 17.74
CA ASN A 183 -20.51 -4.26 17.48
C ASN A 183 -21.24 -3.10 16.75
N GLU A 184 -20.84 -1.85 17.02
CA GLU A 184 -21.54 -0.68 16.45
C GLU A 184 -21.19 -0.44 14.97
N LYS A 185 -20.10 -1.02 14.49
CA LYS A 185 -19.63 -0.90 13.10
C LYS A 185 -20.06 -2.06 12.20
N ILE A 186 -20.93 -2.91 12.68
CA ILE A 186 -21.55 -3.99 11.90
C ILE A 186 -22.93 -3.52 11.46
N ALA A 187 -23.17 -3.57 10.14
CA ALA A 187 -24.53 -3.30 9.62
C ALA A 187 -25.33 -4.63 9.58
N ASP A 188 -25.52 -5.18 8.38
CA ASP A 188 -26.31 -6.42 8.19
C ASP A 188 -25.48 -7.69 8.38
N HIS A 189 -24.20 -7.64 8.03
CA HIS A 189 -23.26 -8.76 8.07
C HIS A 189 -21.90 -8.29 8.61
N HIS A 190 -21.23 -9.17 9.36
CA HIS A 190 -19.86 -8.96 9.81
C HIS A 190 -18.83 -9.10 8.66
N ALA A 191 -17.58 -8.77 8.92
CA ALA A 191 -16.47 -8.90 7.98
C ALA A 191 -16.31 -10.34 7.47
N LEU A 192 -15.56 -10.46 6.35
CA LEU A 192 -15.21 -11.75 5.77
C LEU A 192 -14.25 -12.53 6.66
N LEU A 193 -14.60 -13.77 6.93
CA LEU A 193 -13.79 -14.74 7.68
C LEU A 193 -13.78 -16.09 6.95
N PRO A 194 -12.73 -16.90 7.12
CA PRO A 194 -12.84 -18.34 6.83
C PRO A 194 -13.79 -19.00 7.85
N THR A 195 -14.34 -20.14 7.50
CA THR A 195 -15.14 -20.96 8.42
C THR A 195 -14.30 -22.10 9.01
N GLU A 196 -14.94 -22.94 9.83
CA GLU A 196 -14.31 -24.17 10.33
C GLU A 196 -14.00 -25.19 9.23
N ASN A 197 -14.61 -25.06 8.04
CA ASN A 197 -14.41 -25.98 6.92
C ASN A 197 -13.17 -25.59 6.12
N LEU A 198 -12.19 -26.47 6.11
CA LEU A 198 -10.99 -26.26 5.31
C LEU A 198 -11.17 -26.85 3.90
N PRO A 199 -10.86 -26.09 2.84
CA PRO A 199 -10.88 -26.66 1.50
C PRO A 199 -9.76 -27.67 1.32
N SER A 200 -10.10 -28.85 0.78
CA SER A 200 -9.12 -29.89 0.42
C SER A 200 -8.50 -29.63 -0.96
N GLU A 201 -9.32 -29.17 -1.90
CA GLU A 201 -8.90 -28.86 -3.26
C GLU A 201 -9.59 -27.58 -3.74
N LEU A 202 -8.78 -26.66 -4.25
CA LEU A 202 -9.22 -25.43 -4.90
C LEU A 202 -8.41 -25.24 -6.19
N ASP A 203 -9.06 -24.78 -7.25
CA ASP A 203 -8.31 -24.25 -8.38
C ASP A 203 -7.51 -22.98 -7.98
N ALA A 204 -6.65 -22.54 -8.87
CA ALA A 204 -5.72 -21.45 -8.56
C ALA A 204 -6.43 -20.15 -8.13
N ASP A 205 -7.50 -19.77 -8.80
CA ASP A 205 -8.20 -18.51 -8.54
C ASP A 205 -8.98 -18.56 -7.22
N HIS A 206 -9.70 -19.65 -6.96
CA HIS A 206 -10.39 -19.85 -5.68
C HIS A 206 -9.42 -19.94 -4.52
N ARG A 207 -8.26 -20.58 -4.71
CA ARG A 207 -7.21 -20.64 -3.70
C ARG A 207 -6.70 -19.24 -3.34
N ILE A 208 -6.42 -18.40 -4.33
CA ILE A 208 -5.97 -17.02 -4.11
C ILE A 208 -6.97 -16.27 -3.23
N VAL A 209 -8.26 -16.27 -3.58
CA VAL A 209 -9.27 -15.52 -2.82
C VAL A 209 -9.47 -16.09 -1.42
N TYR A 210 -9.49 -17.44 -1.27
CA TYR A 210 -9.56 -18.07 0.04
C TYR A 210 -8.36 -17.69 0.93
N GLU A 211 -7.14 -17.78 0.37
CA GLU A 211 -5.91 -17.43 1.09
C GLU A 211 -5.82 -15.93 1.42
N MET A 212 -6.39 -15.06 0.60
CA MET A 212 -6.54 -13.64 0.95
C MET A 212 -7.41 -13.48 2.20
N VAL A 213 -8.57 -14.13 2.25
CA VAL A 213 -9.51 -14.01 3.40
C VAL A 213 -8.90 -14.64 4.65
N ALA A 214 -8.36 -15.87 4.55
CA ALA A 214 -7.75 -16.55 5.68
C ALA A 214 -6.47 -15.85 6.19
N GLY A 215 -5.61 -15.42 5.27
CA GLY A 215 -4.40 -14.66 5.61
C GLY A 215 -4.75 -13.34 6.27
N ARG A 216 -5.76 -12.60 5.76
CA ARG A 216 -6.23 -11.36 6.36
C ARG A 216 -6.75 -11.55 7.79
N MET A 217 -7.43 -12.64 8.07
CA MET A 217 -7.81 -12.96 9.45
C MET A 217 -6.58 -13.10 10.33
N LEU A 218 -5.58 -13.88 9.92
CA LEU A 218 -4.35 -14.04 10.69
C LEU A 218 -3.60 -12.70 10.87
N GLU A 219 -3.48 -11.88 9.80
CA GLU A 219 -2.89 -10.55 9.87
C GLU A 219 -3.60 -9.66 10.88
N THR A 220 -4.94 -9.58 10.80
CA THR A 220 -5.77 -8.69 11.62
C THR A 220 -5.60 -8.97 13.12
N PHE A 221 -5.50 -10.24 13.49
CA PHE A 221 -5.37 -10.65 14.89
C PHE A 221 -3.93 -10.79 15.39
N SER A 222 -2.95 -10.45 14.54
CA SER A 222 -1.53 -10.40 14.91
C SER A 222 -1.12 -9.08 15.55
N GLY A 223 0.12 -9.04 16.03
CA GLY A 223 0.75 -7.82 16.56
C GLY A 223 1.12 -6.83 15.44
N ALA A 224 1.40 -5.59 15.84
CA ALA A 224 1.88 -4.56 14.93
C ALA A 224 3.25 -4.92 14.33
N CYS A 225 3.49 -4.48 13.09
CA CYS A 225 4.82 -4.46 12.52
C CYS A 225 5.56 -3.21 13.01
N VAL A 226 6.78 -3.37 13.53
CA VAL A 226 7.60 -2.26 14.01
C VAL A 226 8.77 -2.06 13.05
N LYS A 227 8.91 -0.83 12.56
CA LYS A 227 10.01 -0.40 11.71
C LYS A 227 10.77 0.74 12.36
N GLU A 228 12.09 0.76 12.19
CA GLU A 228 12.90 1.94 12.45
C GLU A 228 13.17 2.63 11.12
N ASN A 229 12.65 3.84 10.97
CA ASN A 229 12.88 4.69 9.81
C ASN A 229 13.98 5.68 10.11
N THR A 230 15.04 5.67 9.29
CA THR A 230 16.14 6.62 9.38
C THR A 230 16.05 7.61 8.23
N SER A 231 16.07 8.90 8.53
CA SER A 231 16.18 9.97 7.55
C SER A 231 17.47 10.72 7.75
N LEU A 232 18.27 10.84 6.70
CA LEU A 232 19.53 11.56 6.69
C LEU A 232 19.40 12.84 5.89
N THR A 233 19.97 13.91 6.42
CA THR A 233 20.27 15.14 5.66
C THR A 233 21.76 15.34 5.66
N LEU A 234 22.34 15.48 4.46
CA LEU A 234 23.76 15.68 4.25
C LEU A 234 23.97 16.96 3.45
N GLN A 235 25.13 17.60 3.60
CA GLN A 235 25.48 18.80 2.88
C GLN A 235 26.87 18.71 2.26
N SER A 236 27.00 19.12 1.01
CA SER A 236 28.27 19.24 0.29
C SER A 236 28.22 20.43 -0.67
N ALA A 237 29.24 21.27 -0.68
CA ALA A 237 29.34 22.47 -1.51
C ALA A 237 28.10 23.39 -1.45
N GLY A 238 27.42 23.49 -0.29
CA GLY A 238 26.19 24.28 -0.16
C GLY A 238 24.89 23.60 -0.66
N HIS A 239 24.99 22.40 -1.22
CA HIS A 239 23.84 21.62 -1.67
C HIS A 239 23.41 20.60 -0.62
N ASP A 240 22.11 20.47 -0.40
CA ASP A 240 21.54 19.53 0.53
C ASP A 240 21.15 18.22 -0.18
N PHE A 241 21.47 17.12 0.46
CA PHE A 241 21.15 15.75 0.02
C PHE A 241 20.35 15.03 1.09
N THR A 242 19.50 14.11 0.65
CA THR A 242 18.71 13.26 1.57
C THR A 242 18.83 11.79 1.18
N ALA A 243 18.79 10.95 2.20
CA ALA A 243 18.56 9.52 2.05
C ALA A 243 17.59 9.04 3.12
N ARG A 244 16.90 7.95 2.83
CA ARG A 244 16.00 7.28 3.77
C ARG A 244 16.33 5.81 3.80
N GLY A 245 16.26 5.23 4.99
CA GLY A 245 16.35 3.81 5.22
C GLY A 245 15.26 3.35 6.15
N SER A 246 14.87 2.10 6.05
CA SER A 246 13.92 1.47 6.94
C SER A 246 14.43 0.08 7.30
N ILE A 247 14.39 -0.24 8.57
CA ILE A 247 14.75 -1.57 9.08
C ILE A 247 13.53 -2.12 9.80
N MET A 248 13.11 -3.33 9.44
CA MET A 248 12.04 -4.03 10.14
C MET A 248 12.60 -4.63 11.43
N VAL A 249 12.14 -4.10 12.57
CA VAL A 249 12.55 -4.55 13.92
C VAL A 249 11.70 -5.73 14.36
N GLU A 250 10.38 -5.61 14.15
CA GLU A 250 9.41 -6.68 14.42
C GLU A 250 8.52 -6.87 13.19
N THR A 251 8.45 -8.09 12.68
CA THR A 251 7.65 -8.40 11.49
C THR A 251 6.14 -8.28 11.74
N GLY A 252 5.71 -8.64 12.95
CA GLY A 252 4.29 -8.63 13.31
C GLY A 252 3.41 -9.32 12.26
N TRP A 253 2.29 -8.70 11.93
CA TRP A 253 1.32 -9.20 10.95
C TRP A 253 1.89 -9.44 9.54
N ARG A 254 2.97 -8.77 9.16
CA ARG A 254 3.58 -8.93 7.82
C ARG A 254 4.22 -10.31 7.62
N ALA A 255 4.50 -11.03 8.70
CA ALA A 255 5.04 -12.38 8.61
C ALA A 255 4.00 -13.42 8.14
N VAL A 256 2.70 -13.13 8.18
CA VAL A 256 1.62 -14.06 7.78
C VAL A 256 1.79 -14.51 6.33
N LEU A 257 1.91 -13.57 5.42
CA LEU A 257 2.06 -13.86 3.99
C LEU A 257 3.52 -14.01 3.60
N ASN A 258 4.45 -13.58 4.46
CA ASN A 258 5.90 -13.57 4.21
C ASN A 258 6.26 -13.00 2.83
N GLU A 259 5.50 -11.97 2.42
CA GLU A 259 5.74 -11.29 1.15
C GLU A 259 6.86 -10.28 1.29
N PRO A 260 7.74 -10.17 0.28
CA PRO A 260 8.71 -9.09 0.26
C PRO A 260 7.97 -7.75 0.42
N VAL A 261 8.41 -6.93 1.35
CA VAL A 261 7.91 -5.56 1.44
C VAL A 261 8.42 -4.86 0.18
N GLU A 262 7.56 -4.69 -0.82
CA GLU A 262 7.84 -3.75 -1.90
C GLU A 262 7.86 -2.35 -1.29
N GLU A 263 9.02 -1.92 -0.86
CA GLU A 263 9.23 -0.52 -0.53
C GLU A 263 9.21 0.25 -1.85
N LYS A 264 8.03 0.78 -2.18
CA LYS A 264 7.80 1.57 -3.40
C LYS A 264 8.49 2.94 -3.40
N GLU A 265 9.30 3.23 -2.40
CA GLU A 265 10.08 4.45 -2.40
C GLU A 265 11.39 4.19 -3.16
N GLU A 266 11.49 4.72 -4.38
CA GLU A 266 12.70 4.70 -5.23
C GLU A 266 13.96 5.22 -4.50
N ASP A 267 13.79 5.85 -3.34
CA ASP A 267 14.83 6.52 -2.57
C ASP A 267 15.22 5.79 -1.27
N MET A 268 14.69 4.56 -1.03
CA MET A 268 15.07 3.76 0.16
C MET A 268 16.40 3.03 -0.09
N THR A 269 17.30 3.13 0.85
CA THR A 269 18.61 2.48 0.77
C THR A 269 18.99 1.83 2.10
N LEU A 270 19.81 0.79 2.04
CA LEU A 270 20.41 0.24 3.26
C LEU A 270 21.45 1.24 3.76
N LEU A 271 21.17 1.83 4.92
CA LEU A 271 22.05 2.82 5.54
C LEU A 271 22.95 2.15 6.58
N PRO A 272 24.27 2.45 6.58
CA PRO A 272 25.15 2.07 7.69
C PRO A 272 24.82 2.87 8.95
N ASP A 273 25.45 2.54 10.07
CA ASP A 273 25.29 3.35 11.29
C ASP A 273 25.96 4.71 11.14
N ILE A 274 25.13 5.74 10.94
CA ILE A 274 25.54 7.13 10.66
C ILE A 274 25.11 8.00 11.84
N VAL A 275 26.00 8.92 12.23
CA VAL A 275 25.72 9.92 13.27
C VAL A 275 25.87 11.33 12.72
N GLN A 276 25.16 12.27 13.34
CA GLN A 276 25.29 13.69 13.01
C GLN A 276 26.72 14.17 13.22
N GLY A 277 27.25 14.91 12.24
CA GLY A 277 28.61 15.40 12.24
C GLY A 277 29.61 14.52 11.48
N ASP A 278 29.24 13.31 11.06
CA ASP A 278 30.08 12.48 10.23
C ASP A 278 30.48 13.22 8.94
N GLU A 279 31.75 13.14 8.57
CA GLU A 279 32.28 13.56 7.30
C GLU A 279 32.61 12.34 6.45
N LEU A 280 31.90 12.21 5.32
CA LEU A 280 31.99 11.04 4.47
C LEU A 280 32.63 11.40 3.13
N PRO A 281 33.38 10.49 2.49
CA PRO A 281 34.00 10.76 1.20
C PRO A 281 32.98 10.80 0.08
N VAL A 282 33.08 11.75 -0.81
CA VAL A 282 32.37 11.72 -2.10
C VAL A 282 33.06 10.71 -3.01
N LYS A 283 32.42 9.56 -3.20
CA LYS A 283 32.91 8.50 -4.10
C LYS A 283 32.59 8.82 -5.57
N GLY A 284 31.49 9.50 -5.78
CA GLY A 284 31.03 9.94 -7.10
C GLY A 284 29.78 10.82 -6.98
N CYS A 285 29.57 11.64 -7.99
CA CYS A 285 28.35 12.42 -8.13
C CYS A 285 27.92 12.42 -9.59
N GLY A 286 26.69 12.00 -9.85
CA GLY A 286 26.08 11.99 -11.17
C GLY A 286 24.88 12.92 -11.25
N THR A 287 24.49 13.28 -12.46
CA THR A 287 23.22 13.97 -12.73
C THR A 287 22.18 12.95 -13.21
N GLU A 288 21.02 12.93 -12.58
CA GLU A 288 19.89 12.08 -12.95
C GLU A 288 18.78 12.92 -13.55
N GLN A 289 18.43 12.64 -14.80
CA GLN A 289 17.30 13.29 -15.47
C GLN A 289 16.02 12.57 -15.10
N LYS A 290 15.06 13.32 -14.56
CA LYS A 290 13.71 12.85 -14.23
C LYS A 290 12.65 13.69 -14.94
N GLN A 291 11.47 13.12 -15.09
CA GLN A 291 10.30 13.84 -15.60
C GLN A 291 9.15 13.69 -14.63
N THR A 292 8.38 14.77 -14.50
CA THR A 292 7.09 14.69 -13.80
C THR A 292 6.17 13.77 -14.58
N ARG A 293 5.36 12.99 -13.86
CA ARG A 293 4.39 12.05 -14.46
C ARG A 293 2.98 12.49 -14.09
N PRO A 294 2.01 12.31 -14.99
CA PRO A 294 0.61 12.55 -14.65
C PRO A 294 0.14 11.51 -13.63
N ARG A 295 -0.96 11.82 -12.95
CA ARG A 295 -1.66 10.80 -12.17
C ARG A 295 -2.08 9.66 -13.12
N PRO A 296 -1.84 8.39 -12.79
CA PRO A 296 -2.17 7.27 -13.66
C PRO A 296 -3.69 7.20 -13.91
N LEU A 297 -4.07 6.58 -15.02
CA LEU A 297 -5.47 6.24 -15.28
C LEU A 297 -5.98 5.30 -14.17
N HIS A 298 -7.30 5.31 -13.95
CA HIS A 298 -7.88 4.44 -12.94
C HIS A 298 -7.73 2.96 -13.32
N THR A 299 -7.26 2.17 -12.36
CA THR A 299 -7.50 0.73 -12.28
C THR A 299 -8.84 0.49 -11.61
N GLU A 300 -9.39 -0.74 -11.63
CA GLU A 300 -10.60 -1.05 -10.87
C GLU A 300 -10.42 -0.75 -9.38
N SER A 301 -9.26 -1.12 -8.81
CA SER A 301 -8.93 -0.83 -7.42
C SER A 301 -8.97 0.67 -7.10
N SER A 302 -8.31 1.50 -7.90
CA SER A 302 -8.28 2.95 -7.68
C SER A 302 -9.62 3.63 -7.97
N LEU A 303 -10.42 3.06 -8.88
CA LEU A 303 -11.78 3.54 -9.16
C LEU A 303 -12.71 3.24 -8.00
N LEU A 304 -12.70 2.02 -7.45
CA LEU A 304 -13.47 1.67 -6.25
C LEU A 304 -13.12 2.59 -5.08
N ALA A 305 -11.82 2.86 -4.86
CA ALA A 305 -11.39 3.80 -3.82
C ALA A 305 -11.93 5.23 -4.05
N ALA A 306 -11.90 5.71 -5.30
CA ALA A 306 -12.45 7.03 -5.64
C ALA A 306 -13.97 7.08 -5.45
N MET A 307 -14.69 6.01 -5.76
CA MET A 307 -16.14 5.92 -5.56
C MET A 307 -16.54 5.94 -4.07
N GLU A 308 -15.77 5.30 -3.19
CA GLU A 308 -16.00 5.33 -1.75
C GLU A 308 -15.87 6.75 -1.16
N THR A 309 -15.01 7.58 -1.73
CA THR A 309 -14.75 8.95 -1.27
C THR A 309 -15.51 10.02 -2.03
N ALA A 310 -16.15 9.68 -3.15
CA ALA A 310 -16.83 10.63 -4.04
C ALA A 310 -17.94 11.45 -3.36
N GLY A 311 -18.54 10.95 -2.27
CA GLY A 311 -19.52 11.67 -1.46
C GLY A 311 -18.90 12.74 -0.55
N ARG A 312 -17.61 12.70 -0.29
CA ARG A 312 -16.91 13.66 0.57
C ARG A 312 -16.39 14.88 -0.21
N GLU A 313 -16.09 14.71 -1.49
CA GLU A 313 -15.64 15.81 -2.38
C GLU A 313 -16.79 16.72 -2.86
N LEU A 314 -18.03 16.35 -2.62
CA LEU A 314 -19.22 17.10 -3.00
C LEU A 314 -19.81 17.96 -1.85
N SER A 315 -19.15 17.97 -0.70
CA SER A 315 -19.59 18.70 0.52
C SER A 315 -18.80 19.95 0.81
N ASP A 316 -17.91 20.41 -0.10
CA ASP A 316 -17.19 21.69 -0.03
C ASP A 316 -17.70 22.68 -1.08
#